data_c114be7012b2c3e043ab1b5af6bd2c4a
#
_entry.id   c114be7012b2c3e043ab1b5af6bd2c4a
#
_cell.length_a   1.000
_cell.length_b   1.000
_cell.length_c   1.000
_cell.angle_alpha   90.00
_cell.angle_beta   90.00
_cell.angle_gamma   90.00
#
_symmetry.space_group_name_H-M   'P 1'
#
loop_
_entity.id
_entity.type
_entity.pdbx_description
1 polymer ?
#
loop_
_entity_poly.entity_id
_entity_poly.type
_entity_poly.pdbx_seq_one_letter_code
_entity_poly.pdbx_strand_id
1 'polypeptide(L)'
;MTDHPRIPLAAVIGSPIAHSRSPALYGYWLKRYGIKGFYIPMDVAQADLATVLRTLPKMGFVGANVTIPHKEAILQIADVISDRAALIGAANTLIFRKDGKIQADNTDGAGFIANLRQNAPYWAPSSGPAAVFGAGGAARAVIAALIEVGVPEIRLANRTRARADALRSDFGAKVHVHEWVQADAMIDGAATVVNTTSLGMTGKPDLVLPLGSLSPQALVTDLVYTPLKTQFLIEAEERGATVVDGLGMLLHQAAPGFERWFGQRPEVDEATRAAVMAV
;
A
#
# COMPACT_ATOMS: atom_id res chain seq x y z
N MET A 1 33.34 -2.25 28.09
CA MET A 1 32.65 -1.62 26.98
C MET A 1 31.24 -1.31 27.47
N THR A 2 30.88 -0.08 27.69
CA THR A 2 29.53 0.31 28.09
C THR A 2 28.61 0.06 26.92
N ASP A 3 27.70 -0.88 27.09
CA ASP A 3 26.67 -1.24 26.10
C ASP A 3 25.64 -0.10 26.05
N HIS A 4 25.97 0.97 25.33
CA HIS A 4 25.00 2.02 25.07
C HIS A 4 23.99 1.47 24.08
N PRO A 5 22.70 1.40 24.42
CA PRO A 5 21.67 0.94 23.50
C PRO A 5 21.70 1.79 22.23
N ARG A 6 21.93 1.14 21.09
CA ARG A 6 21.93 1.83 19.80
C ARG A 6 20.56 2.43 19.54
N ILE A 7 20.53 3.70 19.15
CA ILE A 7 19.29 4.35 18.70
C ILE A 7 18.88 3.72 17.38
N PRO A 8 17.69 3.11 17.27
CA PRO A 8 17.24 2.45 16.05
C PRO A 8 16.99 3.48 14.94
N LEU A 9 17.50 3.17 13.75
CA LEU A 9 17.31 3.92 12.52
C LEU A 9 16.44 3.09 11.58
N ALA A 10 15.44 3.70 10.96
CA ALA A 10 14.69 3.09 9.86
C ALA A 10 14.49 4.11 8.73
N ALA A 11 14.06 3.65 7.57
CA ALA A 11 13.91 4.49 6.39
C ALA A 11 12.67 4.12 5.56
N VAL A 12 12.27 5.01 4.64
CA VAL A 12 11.51 4.67 3.46
C VAL A 12 12.38 4.84 2.23
N ILE A 13 12.42 3.82 1.37
CA ILE A 13 13.23 3.77 0.15
C ILE A 13 12.31 3.77 -1.07
N GLY A 14 12.55 4.68 -1.99
CA GLY A 14 11.82 4.79 -3.27
C GLY A 14 12.55 5.72 -4.23
N SER A 15 12.01 5.94 -5.43
CA SER A 15 12.54 6.93 -6.37
C SER A 15 11.46 7.40 -7.36
N PRO A 16 11.02 8.68 -7.32
CA PRO A 16 11.33 9.70 -6.30
C PRO A 16 10.64 9.42 -4.96
N ILE A 17 11.22 9.89 -3.84
CA ILE A 17 10.71 9.62 -2.49
C ILE A 17 10.25 10.89 -1.73
N ALA A 18 10.55 12.07 -2.25
CA ALA A 18 10.30 13.35 -1.57
C ALA A 18 8.84 13.60 -1.14
N HIS A 19 7.88 12.94 -1.82
CA HIS A 19 6.44 13.10 -1.54
C HIS A 19 5.91 12.14 -0.47
N SER A 20 6.77 11.27 0.08
CA SER A 20 6.34 10.30 1.08
C SER A 20 5.96 10.96 2.40
N ARG A 21 4.75 10.70 2.89
CA ARG A 21 4.31 11.13 4.23
C ARG A 21 4.72 10.17 5.35
N SER A 22 5.36 9.04 5.02
CA SER A 22 5.83 8.09 6.03
C SER A 22 6.80 8.71 7.05
N PRO A 23 7.75 9.60 6.69
CA PRO A 23 8.59 10.26 7.69
C PRO A 23 7.81 11.07 8.73
N ALA A 24 6.76 11.79 8.31
CA ALA A 24 5.89 12.53 9.23
C ALA A 24 5.13 11.59 10.17
N LEU A 25 4.59 10.50 9.63
CA LEU A 25 3.88 9.47 10.40
C LEU A 25 4.76 8.84 11.47
N TYR A 26 5.93 8.33 11.07
CA TYR A 26 6.87 7.70 12.00
C TYR A 26 7.41 8.69 13.03
N GLY A 27 7.73 9.92 12.61
CA GLY A 27 8.14 10.99 13.51
C GLY A 27 7.10 11.33 14.55
N TYR A 28 5.82 11.39 14.16
CA TYR A 28 4.70 11.56 15.08
C TYR A 28 4.62 10.43 16.11
N TRP A 29 4.66 9.17 15.69
CA TRP A 29 4.59 8.02 16.60
C TRP A 29 5.82 7.95 17.53
N LEU A 30 7.03 8.19 17.03
CA LEU A 30 8.25 8.24 17.86
C LEU A 30 8.10 9.28 18.97
N LYS A 31 7.58 10.48 18.65
CA LYS A 31 7.31 11.54 19.61
C LYS A 31 6.18 11.16 20.57
N ARG A 32 5.06 10.64 20.07
CA ARG A 32 3.87 10.26 20.86
C ARG A 32 4.20 9.24 21.95
N TYR A 33 5.04 8.26 21.62
CA TYR A 33 5.41 7.18 22.53
C TYR A 33 6.74 7.44 23.28
N GLY A 34 7.37 8.59 23.10
CA GLY A 34 8.64 8.94 23.76
C GLY A 34 9.81 8.04 23.37
N ILE A 35 9.77 7.47 22.15
CA ILE A 35 10.77 6.52 21.67
C ILE A 35 11.91 7.29 21.00
N LYS A 36 13.16 7.03 21.45
CA LYS A 36 14.36 7.53 20.78
C LYS A 36 14.62 6.70 19.53
N GLY A 37 14.44 7.29 18.35
CA GLY A 37 14.63 6.66 17.06
C GLY A 37 14.56 7.68 15.94
N PHE A 38 14.93 7.26 14.72
CA PHE A 38 14.83 8.10 13.54
C PHE A 38 14.26 7.31 12.37
N TYR A 39 13.45 8.00 11.56
CA TYR A 39 12.91 7.46 10.31
C TYR A 39 13.08 8.50 9.21
N ILE A 40 13.81 8.15 8.15
CA ILE A 40 14.22 9.09 7.10
C ILE A 40 13.80 8.63 5.70
N PRO A 41 13.51 9.56 4.78
CA PRO A 41 13.34 9.24 3.36
C PRO A 41 14.71 9.04 2.69
N MET A 42 14.79 8.05 1.78
CA MET A 42 15.99 7.77 0.99
C MET A 42 15.61 7.61 -0.48
N ASP A 43 16.07 8.53 -1.32
CA ASP A 43 15.93 8.39 -2.78
C ASP A 43 17.07 7.49 -3.28
N VAL A 44 16.71 6.32 -3.77
CA VAL A 44 17.65 5.29 -4.21
C VAL A 44 17.31 4.85 -5.61
N ALA A 45 18.23 5.03 -6.54
CA ALA A 45 18.07 4.52 -7.89
C ALA A 45 18.03 2.97 -7.89
N GLN A 46 17.33 2.39 -8.86
CA GLN A 46 17.18 0.94 -8.95
C GLN A 46 18.52 0.21 -9.08
N ALA A 47 19.49 0.82 -9.76
CA ALA A 47 20.83 0.26 -9.92
C ALA A 47 21.59 0.13 -8.59
N ASP A 48 21.35 1.02 -7.63
CA ASP A 48 22.05 1.08 -6.36
C ASP A 48 21.34 0.32 -5.23
N LEU A 49 20.11 -0.12 -5.46
CA LEU A 49 19.24 -0.67 -4.44
C LEU A 49 19.86 -1.82 -3.65
N ALA A 50 20.48 -2.79 -4.32
CA ALA A 50 21.08 -3.95 -3.67
C ALA A 50 22.27 -3.54 -2.78
N THR A 51 23.14 -2.64 -3.27
CA THR A 51 24.30 -2.13 -2.53
C THR A 51 23.86 -1.37 -1.29
N VAL A 52 22.88 -0.47 -1.43
CA VAL A 52 22.33 0.30 -0.32
C VAL A 52 21.77 -0.63 0.74
N LEU A 53 20.90 -1.57 0.37
CA LEU A 53 20.27 -2.48 1.32
C LEU A 53 21.27 -3.36 2.09
N ARG A 54 22.36 -3.80 1.46
CA ARG A 54 23.42 -4.57 2.12
C ARG A 54 24.31 -3.70 3.03
N THR A 55 24.26 -2.38 2.86
CA THR A 55 25.07 -1.42 3.65
C THR A 55 24.32 -0.89 4.87
N LEU A 56 23.01 -0.64 4.76
CA LEU A 56 22.19 -0.05 5.82
C LEU A 56 22.31 -0.74 7.19
N PRO A 57 22.33 -2.09 7.32
CA PRO A 57 22.50 -2.75 8.61
C PRO A 57 23.82 -2.40 9.30
N LYS A 58 24.90 -2.20 8.51
CA LYS A 58 26.22 -1.81 9.01
C LYS A 58 26.25 -0.38 9.55
N MET A 59 25.33 0.45 9.08
CA MET A 59 25.14 1.84 9.51
C MET A 59 24.18 1.98 10.72
N GLY A 60 23.66 0.85 11.24
CA GLY A 60 22.76 0.84 12.39
C GLY A 60 21.27 0.89 12.07
N PHE A 61 20.89 0.77 10.79
CA PHE A 61 19.49 0.63 10.43
C PHE A 61 18.95 -0.75 10.85
N VAL A 62 17.73 -0.75 11.40
CA VAL A 62 17.02 -1.94 11.85
C VAL A 62 16.02 -2.45 10.82
N GLY A 63 15.68 -1.62 9.83
CA GLY A 63 14.82 -1.98 8.71
C GLY A 63 14.46 -0.80 7.83
N ALA A 64 13.63 -1.04 6.83
CA ALA A 64 13.14 -0.02 5.93
C ALA A 64 11.78 -0.38 5.34
N ASN A 65 10.94 0.62 5.07
CA ASN A 65 9.86 0.46 4.09
C ASN A 65 10.42 0.63 2.68
N VAL A 66 9.76 0.01 1.73
CA VAL A 66 10.08 0.10 0.31
C VAL A 66 8.84 0.47 -0.47
N THR A 67 8.99 1.44 -1.38
CA THR A 67 7.90 1.87 -2.26
C THR A 67 8.34 1.84 -3.73
N ILE A 68 7.58 2.45 -4.60
CA ILE A 68 7.83 2.51 -6.06
C ILE A 68 9.24 3.08 -6.32
N PRO A 69 10.01 2.46 -7.26
CA PRO A 69 9.66 1.34 -8.13
C PRO A 69 10.14 -0.04 -7.60
N HIS A 70 10.54 -0.17 -6.35
CA HIS A 70 11.41 -1.22 -5.83
C HIS A 70 10.68 -2.45 -5.26
N LYS A 71 9.35 -2.38 -5.01
CA LYS A 71 8.61 -3.42 -4.27
C LYS A 71 8.76 -4.85 -4.82
N GLU A 72 8.84 -5.00 -6.14
CA GLU A 72 9.03 -6.30 -6.80
C GLU A 72 10.51 -6.73 -6.79
N ALA A 73 11.42 -5.78 -7.05
CA ALA A 73 12.87 -6.05 -7.10
C ALA A 73 13.44 -6.54 -5.76
N ILE A 74 12.84 -6.14 -4.64
CA ILE A 74 13.24 -6.55 -3.30
C ILE A 74 13.26 -8.07 -3.13
N LEU A 75 12.36 -8.80 -3.77
CA LEU A 75 12.29 -10.26 -3.65
C LEU A 75 13.53 -10.96 -4.20
N GLN A 76 14.30 -10.32 -5.09
CA GLN A 76 15.55 -10.83 -5.62
C GLN A 76 16.77 -10.49 -4.73
N ILE A 77 16.59 -9.56 -3.77
CA ILE A 77 17.67 -9.05 -2.93
C ILE A 77 17.59 -9.62 -1.49
N ALA A 78 16.37 -9.83 -1.00
CA ALA A 78 16.12 -10.33 0.35
C ALA A 78 16.59 -11.77 0.51
N ASP A 79 17.13 -12.08 1.71
CA ASP A 79 17.60 -13.43 2.06
C ASP A 79 16.46 -14.32 2.59
N VAL A 80 15.42 -13.69 3.14
CA VAL A 80 14.22 -14.36 3.67
C VAL A 80 13.00 -13.60 3.18
N ILE A 81 12.06 -14.31 2.60
CA ILE A 81 10.81 -13.73 2.09
C ILE A 81 9.68 -14.39 2.87
N SER A 82 8.75 -13.58 3.43
CA SER A 82 7.55 -14.12 4.06
C SER A 82 6.63 -14.78 3.02
N ASP A 83 5.86 -15.78 3.44
CA ASP A 83 4.90 -16.47 2.55
C ASP A 83 3.95 -15.48 1.89
N ARG A 84 3.51 -14.47 2.65
CA ARG A 84 2.66 -13.39 2.15
C ARG A 84 3.35 -12.55 1.07
N ALA A 85 4.59 -12.12 1.29
CA ALA A 85 5.34 -11.35 0.29
C ALA A 85 5.63 -12.19 -0.96
N ALA A 86 5.93 -13.48 -0.81
CA ALA A 86 6.12 -14.41 -1.92
C ALA A 86 4.83 -14.59 -2.72
N LEU A 87 3.70 -14.82 -2.07
CA LEU A 87 2.39 -14.96 -2.71
C LEU A 87 1.99 -13.69 -3.47
N ILE A 88 2.21 -12.52 -2.85
CA ILE A 88 1.91 -11.22 -3.48
C ILE A 88 2.87 -10.93 -4.64
N GLY A 89 4.11 -11.43 -4.60
CA GLY A 89 5.14 -11.11 -5.57
C GLY A 89 5.70 -9.68 -5.41
N ALA A 90 5.59 -9.09 -4.22
CA ALA A 90 6.12 -7.78 -3.87
C ALA A 90 6.28 -7.63 -2.35
N ALA A 91 7.23 -6.81 -1.91
CA ALA A 91 7.42 -6.48 -0.50
C ALA A 91 7.51 -4.96 -0.30
N ASN A 92 7.04 -4.49 0.86
CA ASN A 92 7.09 -3.07 1.26
C ASN A 92 7.77 -2.85 2.61
N THR A 93 8.13 -3.91 3.33
CA THR A 93 8.68 -3.84 4.68
C THR A 93 9.88 -4.76 4.81
N LEU A 94 11.02 -4.20 5.20
CA LEU A 94 12.27 -4.92 5.40
C LEU A 94 12.66 -4.93 6.86
N ILE A 95 13.14 -6.06 7.34
CA ILE A 95 13.69 -6.23 8.68
C ILE A 95 15.15 -6.65 8.51
N PHE A 96 16.07 -5.86 9.05
CA PHE A 96 17.48 -6.18 9.09
C PHE A 96 17.76 -7.03 10.35
N ARG A 97 17.94 -8.32 10.15
CA ARG A 97 18.07 -9.30 11.23
C ARG A 97 19.44 -9.25 11.86
N LYS A 98 19.52 -9.68 13.13
CA LYS A 98 20.80 -9.77 13.87
C LYS A 98 21.80 -10.75 13.27
N ASP A 99 21.31 -11.75 12.51
CA ASP A 99 22.13 -12.71 11.76
C ASP A 99 22.68 -12.16 10.43
N GLY A 100 22.47 -10.88 10.15
CA GLY A 100 22.91 -10.19 8.94
C GLY A 100 22.00 -10.36 7.73
N LYS A 101 20.93 -11.15 7.84
CA LYS A 101 19.98 -11.38 6.75
C LYS A 101 18.96 -10.26 6.63
N ILE A 102 18.53 -10.01 5.40
CA ILE A 102 17.43 -9.11 5.06
C ILE A 102 16.17 -9.95 4.93
N GLN A 103 15.18 -9.70 5.78
CA GLN A 103 13.86 -10.31 5.68
C GLN A 103 12.89 -9.32 5.04
N ALA A 104 12.16 -9.76 4.00
CA ALA A 104 11.15 -8.99 3.29
C ALA A 104 9.75 -9.49 3.66
N ASP A 105 8.83 -8.54 3.88
CA ASP A 105 7.42 -8.78 4.15
C ASP A 105 6.55 -7.79 3.37
N ASN A 106 5.25 -8.09 3.28
CA ASN A 106 4.26 -7.20 2.68
C ASN A 106 3.13 -6.89 3.66
N THR A 107 2.98 -5.63 4.00
CA THR A 107 1.94 -5.13 4.91
C THR A 107 0.86 -4.31 4.20
N ASP A 108 0.99 -4.09 2.88
CA ASP A 108 0.05 -3.26 2.11
C ASP A 108 -1.37 -3.82 2.12
N GLY A 109 -1.52 -5.13 1.85
CA GLY A 109 -2.82 -5.78 1.79
C GLY A 109 -3.57 -5.73 3.12
N ALA A 110 -2.87 -6.04 4.22
CA ALA A 110 -3.45 -5.93 5.57
C ALA A 110 -3.83 -4.47 5.91
N GLY A 111 -2.98 -3.52 5.53
CA GLY A 111 -3.25 -2.08 5.71
C GLY A 111 -4.46 -1.62 4.90
N PHE A 112 -4.61 -2.09 3.67
CA PHE A 112 -5.77 -1.81 2.82
C PHE A 112 -7.08 -2.30 3.45
N ILE A 113 -7.14 -3.56 3.86
CA ILE A 113 -8.35 -4.13 4.49
C ILE A 113 -8.66 -3.44 5.82
N ALA A 114 -7.65 -3.12 6.64
CA ALA A 114 -7.84 -2.41 7.89
C ALA A 114 -8.43 -1.01 7.66
N ASN A 115 -7.99 -0.29 6.62
CA ASN A 115 -8.55 0.99 6.21
C ASN A 115 -10.04 0.87 5.84
N LEU A 116 -10.38 -0.11 5.00
CA LEU A 116 -11.78 -0.31 4.60
C LEU A 116 -12.68 -0.64 5.80
N ARG A 117 -12.23 -1.54 6.68
CA ARG A 117 -13.01 -1.93 7.88
C ARG A 117 -13.19 -0.79 8.86
N GLN A 118 -12.20 0.09 9.01
CA GLN A 118 -12.28 1.26 9.89
C GLN A 118 -13.26 2.32 9.37
N ASN A 119 -13.22 2.60 8.07
CA ASN A 119 -13.96 3.71 7.46
C ASN A 119 -15.28 3.29 6.79
N ALA A 120 -15.47 2.01 6.56
CA ALA A 120 -16.70 1.42 6.00
C ALA A 120 -17.07 0.14 6.77
N PRO A 121 -17.50 0.23 8.05
CA PRO A 121 -17.71 -0.94 8.92
C PRO A 121 -18.80 -1.90 8.41
N TYR A 122 -19.70 -1.46 7.54
CA TYR A 122 -20.75 -2.28 6.93
C TYR A 122 -20.32 -2.90 5.60
N TRP A 123 -19.09 -2.66 5.14
CA TRP A 123 -18.58 -3.25 3.92
C TRP A 123 -18.50 -4.79 4.02
N ALA A 124 -19.16 -5.44 3.09
CA ALA A 124 -19.21 -6.90 2.99
C ALA A 124 -18.42 -7.35 1.73
N PRO A 125 -17.18 -7.82 1.85
CA PRO A 125 -16.34 -8.16 0.69
C PRO A 125 -16.92 -9.26 -0.19
N SER A 126 -17.72 -10.18 0.36
CA SER A 126 -18.34 -11.28 -0.36
C SER A 126 -19.64 -10.92 -1.07
N SER A 127 -20.12 -9.67 -0.97
CA SER A 127 -21.40 -9.26 -1.53
C SER A 127 -21.41 -9.13 -3.06
N GLY A 128 -20.26 -9.07 -3.70
CA GLY A 128 -20.14 -8.98 -5.16
C GLY A 128 -18.69 -8.85 -5.64
N PRO A 129 -18.51 -8.70 -6.94
CA PRO A 129 -17.19 -8.51 -7.55
C PRO A 129 -16.47 -7.25 -7.07
N ALA A 130 -15.14 -7.24 -7.20
CA ALA A 130 -14.35 -6.02 -7.09
C ALA A 130 -13.77 -5.61 -8.45
N ALA A 131 -13.99 -4.35 -8.85
CA ALA A 131 -13.35 -3.74 -10.01
C ALA A 131 -12.05 -3.04 -9.56
N VAL A 132 -10.91 -3.48 -10.08
CA VAL A 132 -9.58 -2.98 -9.72
C VAL A 132 -8.92 -2.35 -10.94
N PHE A 133 -8.54 -1.09 -10.81
CA PHE A 133 -7.86 -0.33 -11.84
C PHE A 133 -6.38 -0.16 -11.47
N GLY A 134 -5.48 -0.73 -12.30
CA GLY A 134 -4.04 -0.75 -12.09
C GLY A 134 -3.48 -2.15 -11.84
N ALA A 135 -2.22 -2.39 -12.25
CA ALA A 135 -1.52 -3.67 -12.11
C ALA A 135 -0.05 -3.48 -11.69
N GLY A 136 0.19 -2.63 -10.69
CA GLY A 136 1.50 -2.44 -10.07
C GLY A 136 1.64 -3.19 -8.74
N GLY A 137 2.75 -2.99 -8.03
CA GLY A 137 3.02 -3.65 -6.75
C GLY A 137 1.94 -3.42 -5.68
N ALA A 138 1.26 -2.26 -5.66
CA ALA A 138 0.13 -2.02 -4.77
C ALA A 138 -1.11 -2.82 -5.19
N ALA A 139 -1.39 -2.92 -6.51
CA ALA A 139 -2.49 -3.73 -7.03
C ALA A 139 -2.34 -5.20 -6.64
N ARG A 140 -1.14 -5.75 -6.70
CA ARG A 140 -0.85 -7.13 -6.26
C ARG A 140 -1.31 -7.37 -4.83
N ALA A 141 -0.93 -6.48 -3.92
CA ALA A 141 -1.29 -6.58 -2.50
C ALA A 141 -2.80 -6.42 -2.27
N VAL A 142 -3.45 -5.50 -2.99
CA VAL A 142 -4.90 -5.28 -2.93
C VAL A 142 -5.66 -6.51 -3.44
N ILE A 143 -5.26 -7.07 -4.60
CA ILE A 143 -5.89 -8.26 -5.18
C ILE A 143 -5.76 -9.45 -4.23
N ALA A 144 -4.55 -9.72 -3.72
CA ALA A 144 -4.33 -10.79 -2.75
C ALA A 144 -5.23 -10.63 -1.52
N ALA A 145 -5.30 -9.42 -0.95
CA ALA A 145 -6.10 -9.13 0.23
C ALA A 145 -7.62 -9.24 -0.02
N LEU A 146 -8.10 -8.79 -1.18
CA LEU A 146 -9.52 -8.93 -1.57
C LEU A 146 -9.90 -10.41 -1.74
N ILE A 147 -9.03 -11.22 -2.34
CA ILE A 147 -9.25 -12.67 -2.47
C ILE A 147 -9.28 -13.34 -1.09
N GLU A 148 -8.34 -12.96 -0.19
CA GLU A 148 -8.24 -13.49 1.18
C GLU A 148 -9.50 -13.22 2.01
N VAL A 149 -10.07 -12.01 1.89
CA VAL A 149 -11.30 -11.66 2.63
C VAL A 149 -12.58 -12.16 1.97
N GLY A 150 -12.48 -12.90 0.86
CA GLY A 150 -13.62 -13.62 0.26
C GLY A 150 -14.34 -12.91 -0.88
N VAL A 151 -13.72 -11.89 -1.51
CA VAL A 151 -14.27 -11.33 -2.75
C VAL A 151 -14.39 -12.44 -3.80
N PRO A 152 -15.58 -12.61 -4.42
CA PRO A 152 -15.82 -13.75 -5.31
C PRO A 152 -15.10 -13.64 -6.65
N GLU A 153 -14.95 -12.42 -7.17
CA GLU A 153 -14.40 -12.12 -8.49
C GLU A 153 -13.66 -10.79 -8.48
N ILE A 154 -12.48 -10.73 -9.11
CA ILE A 154 -11.71 -9.52 -9.34
C ILE A 154 -11.77 -9.20 -10.84
N ARG A 155 -12.36 -8.08 -11.18
CA ARG A 155 -12.33 -7.52 -12.54
C ARG A 155 -11.19 -6.54 -12.62
N LEU A 156 -10.17 -6.85 -13.41
CA LEU A 156 -8.91 -6.12 -13.44
C LEU A 156 -8.70 -5.43 -14.78
N ALA A 157 -8.45 -4.13 -14.78
CA ALA A 157 -7.97 -3.41 -15.95
C ALA A 157 -6.68 -2.65 -15.66
N ASN A 158 -5.80 -2.62 -16.65
CA ASN A 158 -4.57 -1.83 -16.60
C ASN A 158 -4.23 -1.29 -18.00
N ARG A 159 -3.68 -0.07 -18.07
CA ARG A 159 -3.24 0.56 -19.33
C ARG A 159 -2.35 -0.38 -20.17
N THR A 160 -1.43 -1.10 -19.53
CA THR A 160 -0.61 -2.13 -20.15
C THR A 160 -1.21 -3.49 -19.85
N ARG A 161 -1.97 -4.06 -20.79
CA ARG A 161 -2.69 -5.33 -20.62
C ARG A 161 -1.80 -6.46 -20.14
N ALA A 162 -0.59 -6.61 -20.68
CA ALA A 162 0.33 -7.69 -20.29
C ALA A 162 0.62 -7.74 -18.77
N ARG A 163 0.60 -6.58 -18.07
CA ARG A 163 0.73 -6.54 -16.60
C ARG A 163 -0.49 -7.11 -15.89
N ALA A 164 -1.68 -6.85 -16.40
CA ALA A 164 -2.92 -7.43 -15.85
C ALA A 164 -2.98 -8.95 -16.10
N ASP A 165 -2.57 -9.39 -17.30
CA ASP A 165 -2.50 -10.81 -17.62
C ASP A 165 -1.50 -11.56 -16.73
N ALA A 166 -0.37 -10.94 -16.38
CA ALA A 166 0.59 -11.49 -15.41
C ALA A 166 -0.06 -11.68 -14.03
N LEU A 167 -0.83 -10.69 -13.54
CA LEU A 167 -1.56 -10.83 -12.27
C LEU A 167 -2.62 -11.93 -12.32
N ARG A 168 -3.32 -12.07 -13.44
CA ARG A 168 -4.24 -13.20 -13.63
C ARG A 168 -3.53 -14.54 -13.54
N SER A 169 -2.35 -14.65 -14.14
CA SER A 169 -1.55 -15.89 -14.08
C SER A 169 -1.11 -16.20 -12.65
N ASP A 170 -0.74 -15.18 -11.87
CA ASP A 170 -0.27 -15.34 -10.49
C ASP A 170 -1.40 -15.65 -9.49
N PHE A 171 -2.58 -14.99 -9.63
CA PHE A 171 -3.69 -15.10 -8.68
C PHE A 171 -4.82 -16.04 -9.12
N GLY A 172 -4.75 -16.55 -10.35
CA GLY A 172 -5.63 -17.63 -10.83
C GLY A 172 -7.02 -17.17 -11.27
N ALA A 173 -7.96 -18.12 -11.24
CA ALA A 173 -9.26 -18.01 -11.91
C ALA A 173 -10.19 -16.92 -11.37
N LYS A 174 -9.97 -16.42 -10.16
CA LYS A 174 -10.77 -15.31 -9.62
C LYS A 174 -10.50 -13.97 -10.29
N VAL A 175 -9.38 -13.83 -11.02
CA VAL A 175 -9.00 -12.58 -11.69
C VAL A 175 -9.38 -12.63 -13.16
N HIS A 176 -10.26 -11.72 -13.57
CA HIS A 176 -10.72 -11.56 -14.95
C HIS A 176 -10.16 -10.25 -15.53
N VAL A 177 -9.38 -10.34 -16.59
CA VAL A 177 -8.74 -9.18 -17.22
C VAL A 177 -9.66 -8.58 -18.27
N HIS A 178 -9.90 -7.28 -18.15
CA HIS A 178 -10.71 -6.47 -19.05
C HIS A 178 -9.85 -5.42 -19.76
N GLU A 179 -10.30 -4.95 -20.91
CA GLU A 179 -9.74 -3.76 -21.55
C GLU A 179 -10.17 -2.50 -20.77
N TRP A 180 -9.32 -1.48 -20.76
CA TRP A 180 -9.64 -0.22 -20.08
C TRP A 180 -10.94 0.42 -20.55
N VAL A 181 -11.26 0.29 -21.85
CA VAL A 181 -12.51 0.79 -22.44
C VAL A 181 -13.76 0.07 -21.91
N GLN A 182 -13.62 -1.07 -21.27
CA GLN A 182 -14.70 -1.84 -20.65
C GLN A 182 -14.96 -1.46 -19.17
N ALA A 183 -14.41 -0.33 -18.71
CA ALA A 183 -14.50 0.10 -17.31
C ALA A 183 -15.94 0.16 -16.80
N ASP A 184 -16.91 0.59 -17.63
CA ASP A 184 -18.33 0.60 -17.26
C ASP A 184 -18.86 -0.81 -16.95
N ALA A 185 -18.57 -1.78 -17.80
CA ALA A 185 -18.94 -3.18 -17.57
C ALA A 185 -18.22 -3.80 -16.35
N MET A 186 -17.04 -3.31 -16.01
CA MET A 186 -16.32 -3.74 -14.79
C MET A 186 -17.01 -3.23 -13.53
N ILE A 187 -17.53 -2.02 -13.57
CA ILE A 187 -18.17 -1.32 -12.45
C ILE A 187 -19.61 -1.82 -12.25
N ASP A 188 -20.28 -2.21 -13.32
CA ASP A 188 -21.64 -2.72 -13.23
C ASP A 188 -21.75 -3.93 -12.30
N GLY A 189 -22.57 -3.80 -11.25
CA GLY A 189 -22.75 -4.81 -10.21
C GLY A 189 -21.53 -5.06 -9.32
N ALA A 190 -20.46 -4.24 -9.42
CA ALA A 190 -19.32 -4.34 -8.51
C ALA A 190 -19.69 -3.85 -7.11
N ALA A 191 -19.39 -4.66 -6.09
CA ALA A 191 -19.56 -4.26 -4.68
C ALA A 191 -18.40 -3.38 -4.17
N THR A 192 -17.25 -3.46 -4.83
CA THR A 192 -16.06 -2.69 -4.48
C THR A 192 -15.38 -2.18 -5.74
N VAL A 193 -15.01 -0.90 -5.78
CA VAL A 193 -14.25 -0.30 -6.90
C VAL A 193 -12.98 0.32 -6.33
N VAL A 194 -11.82 -0.04 -6.89
CA VAL A 194 -10.51 0.34 -6.33
C VAL A 194 -9.61 0.97 -7.38
N ASN A 195 -9.17 2.20 -7.15
CA ASN A 195 -8.05 2.79 -7.87
C ASN A 195 -6.72 2.39 -7.20
N THR A 196 -5.90 1.64 -7.91
CA THR A 196 -4.54 1.28 -7.48
C THR A 196 -3.46 1.96 -8.35
N THR A 197 -3.86 2.88 -9.24
CA THR A 197 -2.96 3.65 -10.09
C THR A 197 -2.50 4.93 -9.37
N SER A 198 -1.62 5.69 -9.99
CA SER A 198 -1.27 7.03 -9.55
C SER A 198 -2.11 8.14 -10.21
N LEU A 199 -3.15 7.78 -10.98
CA LEU A 199 -4.07 8.76 -11.55
C LEU A 199 -4.89 9.40 -10.44
N GLY A 200 -5.11 10.72 -10.53
CA GLY A 200 -5.73 11.53 -9.49
C GLY A 200 -4.77 12.06 -8.42
N MET A 201 -3.52 11.60 -8.38
CA MET A 201 -2.51 12.14 -7.49
C MET A 201 -2.08 13.55 -7.94
N THR A 202 -1.77 14.44 -6.99
CA THR A 202 -1.26 15.79 -7.29
C THR A 202 -0.12 15.74 -8.31
N GLY A 203 -0.26 16.50 -9.40
CA GLY A 203 0.69 16.52 -10.52
C GLY A 203 0.53 15.37 -11.53
N LYS A 204 -0.51 14.55 -11.41
CA LYS A 204 -0.91 13.55 -12.40
C LYS A 204 -2.30 13.85 -12.93
N PRO A 205 -2.66 13.34 -14.14
CA PRO A 205 -4.04 13.43 -14.64
C PRO A 205 -5.03 12.73 -13.69
N ASP A 206 -6.27 13.19 -13.71
CA ASP A 206 -7.35 12.52 -12.97
C ASP A 206 -7.62 11.12 -13.52
N LEU A 207 -8.15 10.27 -12.64
CA LEU A 207 -8.75 9.00 -13.05
C LEU A 207 -10.18 9.27 -13.49
N VAL A 208 -10.42 9.22 -14.79
CA VAL A 208 -11.75 9.37 -15.37
C VAL A 208 -12.28 7.99 -15.73
N LEU A 209 -13.37 7.58 -15.07
CA LEU A 209 -14.08 6.33 -15.31
C LEU A 209 -15.56 6.60 -15.59
N PRO A 210 -16.22 5.80 -16.43
CA PRO A 210 -17.66 5.87 -16.63
C PRO A 210 -18.37 5.30 -15.40
N LEU A 211 -18.80 6.16 -14.47
CA LEU A 211 -19.46 5.74 -13.23
C LEU A 211 -21.00 5.61 -13.38
N GLY A 212 -21.52 5.56 -14.61
CA GLY A 212 -22.97 5.50 -14.87
C GLY A 212 -23.64 4.25 -14.28
N SER A 213 -22.95 3.12 -14.28
CA SER A 213 -23.40 1.84 -13.74
C SER A 213 -23.03 1.59 -12.27
N LEU A 214 -22.38 2.58 -11.61
CA LEU A 214 -21.98 2.43 -10.21
C LEU A 214 -23.21 2.33 -9.28
N SER A 215 -23.28 1.23 -8.51
CA SER A 215 -24.30 1.06 -7.48
C SER A 215 -24.08 2.04 -6.31
N PRO A 216 -25.16 2.68 -5.79
CA PRO A 216 -25.09 3.46 -4.56
C PRO A 216 -24.67 2.65 -3.31
N GLN A 217 -24.80 1.33 -3.37
CA GLN A 217 -24.35 0.42 -2.30
C GLN A 217 -22.89 0.00 -2.43
N ALA A 218 -22.23 0.36 -3.53
CA ALA A 218 -20.83 0.04 -3.73
C ALA A 218 -19.91 0.81 -2.77
N LEU A 219 -18.80 0.20 -2.40
CA LEU A 219 -17.69 0.87 -1.78
C LEU A 219 -16.69 1.27 -2.87
N VAL A 220 -16.32 2.55 -2.91
CA VAL A 220 -15.29 3.07 -3.82
C VAL A 220 -14.10 3.54 -3.01
N THR A 221 -12.89 3.12 -3.39
CA THR A 221 -11.67 3.50 -2.67
C THR A 221 -10.54 3.84 -3.64
N ASP A 222 -9.72 4.77 -3.22
CA ASP A 222 -8.55 5.23 -3.96
C ASP A 222 -7.30 5.06 -3.09
N LEU A 223 -6.22 4.51 -3.64
CA LEU A 223 -4.96 4.42 -2.92
C LEU A 223 -4.20 5.75 -2.90
N VAL A 224 -4.60 6.70 -3.74
CA VAL A 224 -4.11 8.07 -3.68
C VAL A 224 -4.59 8.74 -2.40
N TYR A 225 -3.70 9.47 -1.72
CA TYR A 225 -3.99 10.23 -0.50
C TYR A 225 -3.54 11.71 -0.58
N THR A 226 -3.07 12.14 -1.75
CA THR A 226 -2.72 13.55 -2.04
C THR A 226 -3.17 13.90 -3.46
N PRO A 227 -4.30 14.55 -3.65
CA PRO A 227 -5.22 15.05 -2.63
C PRO A 227 -5.89 13.91 -1.84
N LEU A 228 -6.41 14.23 -0.64
CA LEU A 228 -7.08 13.23 0.19
C LEU A 228 -8.34 12.68 -0.48
N LYS A 229 -9.10 13.55 -1.15
CA LYS A 229 -10.28 13.20 -1.91
C LYS A 229 -10.02 13.53 -3.37
N THR A 230 -9.79 12.49 -4.17
CA THR A 230 -9.57 12.61 -5.61
C THR A 230 -10.89 12.91 -6.35
N GLN A 231 -10.82 13.40 -7.57
CA GLN A 231 -12.00 13.61 -8.41
C GLN A 231 -12.83 12.33 -8.56
N PHE A 232 -12.16 11.19 -8.69
CA PHE A 232 -12.81 9.88 -8.73
C PHE A 232 -13.67 9.59 -7.48
N LEU A 233 -13.16 9.88 -6.27
CA LEU A 233 -13.93 9.71 -5.03
C LEU A 233 -15.07 10.72 -4.91
N ILE A 234 -14.88 11.97 -5.37
CA ILE A 234 -15.93 13.00 -5.37
C ILE A 234 -17.10 12.52 -6.25
N GLU A 235 -16.82 12.12 -7.48
CA GLU A 235 -17.84 11.66 -8.42
C GLU A 235 -18.57 10.39 -7.94
N ALA A 236 -17.88 9.48 -7.28
CA ALA A 236 -18.48 8.28 -6.70
C ALA A 236 -19.43 8.63 -5.54
N GLU A 237 -19.02 9.54 -4.65
CA GLU A 237 -19.84 10.00 -3.53
C GLU A 237 -21.10 10.74 -4.00
N GLU A 238 -21.00 11.58 -5.05
CA GLU A 238 -22.15 12.25 -5.67
C GLU A 238 -23.19 11.26 -6.21
N ARG A 239 -22.79 10.03 -6.51
CA ARG A 239 -23.66 8.91 -6.91
C ARG A 239 -24.18 8.08 -5.75
N GLY A 240 -23.87 8.47 -4.52
CA GLY A 240 -24.32 7.82 -3.30
C GLY A 240 -23.46 6.65 -2.81
N ALA A 241 -22.34 6.35 -3.47
CA ALA A 241 -21.43 5.30 -3.04
C ALA A 241 -20.71 5.65 -1.73
N THR A 242 -20.40 4.64 -0.93
CA THR A 242 -19.51 4.82 0.22
C THR A 242 -18.08 5.00 -0.26
N VAL A 243 -17.41 6.10 0.12
CA VAL A 243 -16.04 6.36 -0.31
C VAL A 243 -15.03 6.23 0.82
N VAL A 244 -13.86 5.66 0.52
CA VAL A 244 -12.74 5.51 1.46
C VAL A 244 -11.46 5.99 0.79
N ASP A 245 -10.76 6.95 1.40
CA ASP A 245 -9.49 7.48 0.89
C ASP A 245 -8.28 6.58 1.18
N GLY A 246 -7.15 6.88 0.53
CA GLY A 246 -5.93 6.08 0.62
C GLY A 246 -5.09 6.33 1.88
N LEU A 247 -5.36 7.40 2.65
CA LEU A 247 -4.51 7.74 3.79
C LEU A 247 -4.52 6.67 4.87
N GLY A 248 -5.70 6.10 5.17
CA GLY A 248 -5.79 5.04 6.18
C GLY A 248 -4.96 3.80 5.80
N MET A 249 -4.87 3.44 4.52
CA MET A 249 -3.98 2.35 4.09
C MET A 249 -2.51 2.67 4.41
N LEU A 250 -2.04 3.91 4.16
CA LEU A 250 -0.70 4.35 4.52
C LEU A 250 -0.44 4.19 6.02
N LEU A 251 -1.41 4.57 6.86
CA LEU A 251 -1.29 4.51 8.31
C LEU A 251 -1.24 3.05 8.80
N HIS A 252 -2.19 2.24 8.41
CA HIS A 252 -2.32 0.86 8.87
C HIS A 252 -1.16 -0.04 8.41
N GLN A 253 -0.67 0.13 7.16
CA GLN A 253 0.45 -0.67 6.65
C GLN A 253 1.79 -0.32 7.36
N ALA A 254 1.92 0.89 7.89
CA ALA A 254 3.13 1.32 8.57
C ALA A 254 3.24 0.75 10.00
N ALA A 255 2.12 0.48 10.66
CA ALA A 255 2.08 0.06 12.05
C ALA A 255 2.88 -1.24 12.34
N PRO A 256 2.83 -2.32 11.51
CA PRO A 256 3.64 -3.50 11.74
C PRO A 256 5.14 -3.24 11.63
N GLY A 257 5.58 -2.39 10.71
CA GLY A 257 6.98 -1.98 10.56
C GLY A 257 7.46 -1.21 11.79
N PHE A 258 6.66 -0.22 12.24
CA PHE A 258 6.98 0.55 13.44
C PHE A 258 7.16 -0.35 14.66
N GLU A 259 6.23 -1.29 14.88
CA GLU A 259 6.31 -2.25 15.98
C GLU A 259 7.61 -3.07 15.93
N ARG A 260 7.96 -3.58 14.73
CA ARG A 260 9.16 -4.41 14.53
C ARG A 260 10.47 -3.65 14.80
N TRP A 261 10.53 -2.36 14.43
CA TRP A 261 11.74 -1.58 14.51
C TRP A 261 11.91 -0.82 15.82
N PHE A 262 10.79 -0.42 16.43
CA PHE A 262 10.77 0.44 17.60
C PHE A 262 10.14 -0.21 18.84
N GLY A 263 9.63 -1.45 18.72
CA GLY A 263 9.16 -2.26 19.85
C GLY A 263 7.78 -1.89 20.42
N GLN A 264 7.06 -0.94 19.79
CA GLN A 264 5.75 -0.48 20.23
C GLN A 264 4.74 -0.58 19.08
N ARG A 265 3.60 -1.26 19.27
CA ARG A 265 2.49 -1.23 18.32
C ARG A 265 1.80 0.13 18.39
N PRO A 266 1.80 0.94 17.31
CA PRO A 266 1.16 2.23 17.33
C PRO A 266 -0.35 2.09 17.07
N GLU A 267 -1.13 3.02 17.63
CA GLU A 267 -2.54 3.19 17.32
C GLU A 267 -2.70 4.00 16.03
N VAL A 268 -3.65 3.57 15.20
CA VAL A 268 -4.07 4.29 13.99
C VAL A 268 -5.43 4.93 14.28
N ASP A 269 -5.36 6.13 14.83
CA ASP A 269 -6.50 6.93 15.27
C ASP A 269 -6.57 8.29 14.55
N GLU A 270 -7.60 9.07 14.85
CA GLU A 270 -7.80 10.39 14.27
C GLU A 270 -6.64 11.36 14.58
N ALA A 271 -6.00 11.25 15.76
CA ALA A 271 -4.84 12.08 16.09
C ALA A 271 -3.64 11.75 15.18
N THR A 272 -3.41 10.46 14.88
CA THR A 272 -2.41 10.00 13.90
C THR A 272 -2.73 10.53 12.51
N ARG A 273 -3.99 10.43 12.09
CA ARG A 273 -4.46 10.92 10.79
C ARG A 273 -4.23 12.43 10.66
N ALA A 274 -4.66 13.21 11.66
CA ALA A 274 -4.51 14.67 11.69
C ALA A 274 -3.02 15.08 11.63
N ALA A 275 -2.14 14.41 12.36
CA ALA A 275 -0.72 14.69 12.36
C ALA A 275 -0.05 14.51 10.99
N VAL A 276 -0.48 13.51 10.22
CA VAL A 276 0.04 13.25 8.86
C VAL A 276 -0.55 14.21 7.84
N MET A 277 -1.77 14.70 8.06
CA MET A 277 -2.42 15.69 7.18
C MET A 277 -1.86 17.10 7.34
N ALA A 278 -1.28 17.42 8.49
CA ALA A 278 -0.73 18.76 8.79
C ALA A 278 0.61 19.07 8.08
N VAL A 279 1.16 18.11 7.31
CA VAL A 279 2.49 18.21 6.65
C VAL A 279 2.37 18.37 5.13
#